data_568d546fd4c91077c589b61741cd5ebb
#
_entry.id   568d546fd4c91077c589b61741cd5ebb
#
_cell.length_a   1.000
_cell.length_b   1.000
_cell.length_c   1.000
_cell.angle_alpha   90.00
_cell.angle_beta   90.00
_cell.angle_gamma   90.00
#
_symmetry.space_group_name_H-M   'P 1'
#
loop_
_entity.id
_entity.type
_entity.pdbx_description
1 polymer ?
#
loop_
_entity_poly.entity_id
_entity_poly.type
_entity_poly.pdbx_seq_one_letter_code
_entity_poly.pdbx_strand_id
1 'polypeptide(L)'
;MDMLDGLQESINVSHSSIQEIADSTESTAEAIQKQAVMCSDIQGNTDQAEQGIKEMIEASHKTNDNVKEGAGVVSELKEQAVNVADASQVTVDVIRSLTDKVEEVKTFVDSIINISNQTNLLALNASIEAARAGEAGKGFAVVADEIRQLSEQTKDASANITEIIQKLNEDTKRANDSIMTAAESVEKQNQLIDDTRDKFNDVGNAVEVLMGNIDVAEQSIQKILDATGVISDNITHLSATGEEVAASSPEGLRTADITVEKMSNCKKVLENIYLLAEDLKNSVENNENQ
;
A
#
# COMPACT_ATOMS: atom_id res chain seq x y z
N MET A 1 29.73 -31.99 -75.09
CA MET A 1 28.55 -31.13 -75.13
C MET A 1 27.82 -31.14 -73.80
N ASP A 2 27.40 -32.29 -73.30
CA ASP A 2 26.63 -32.43 -72.04
C ASP A 2 27.27 -31.77 -70.80
N MET A 3 28.63 -31.84 -70.69
CA MET A 3 29.34 -31.20 -69.56
C MET A 3 29.27 -29.67 -69.60
N LEU A 4 29.28 -29.07 -70.80
CA LEU A 4 29.12 -27.61 -70.97
C LEU A 4 27.70 -27.14 -70.70
N ASP A 5 26.73 -27.94 -71.15
CA ASP A 5 25.32 -27.65 -70.87
C ASP A 5 25.00 -27.73 -69.35
N GLY A 6 25.55 -28.77 -68.64
CA GLY A 6 25.44 -28.88 -67.19
C GLY A 6 26.16 -27.73 -66.43
N LEU A 7 27.28 -27.23 -66.95
CA LEU A 7 28.02 -26.09 -66.36
C LEU A 7 27.23 -24.78 -66.58
N GLN A 8 26.62 -24.61 -67.75
CA GLN A 8 25.74 -23.46 -68.05
C GLN A 8 24.54 -23.42 -67.10
N GLU A 9 23.89 -24.57 -66.81
CA GLU A 9 22.82 -24.68 -65.85
C GLU A 9 23.27 -24.30 -64.45
N SER A 10 24.42 -24.80 -64.01
CA SER A 10 25.04 -24.50 -62.69
C SER A 10 25.31 -22.99 -62.51
N ILE A 11 25.76 -22.30 -63.57
CA ILE A 11 26.02 -20.86 -63.55
C ILE A 11 24.70 -20.10 -63.50
N ASN A 12 23.66 -20.49 -64.22
CA ASN A 12 22.36 -19.86 -64.15
C ASN A 12 21.74 -19.96 -62.76
N VAL A 13 21.88 -21.13 -62.08
CA VAL A 13 21.47 -21.31 -60.69
C VAL A 13 22.27 -20.41 -59.76
N SER A 14 23.61 -20.31 -59.98
CA SER A 14 24.46 -19.41 -59.14
C SER A 14 24.08 -17.96 -59.33
N HIS A 15 23.80 -17.52 -60.54
CA HIS A 15 23.32 -16.15 -60.85
C HIS A 15 22.00 -15.86 -60.10
N SER A 16 21.00 -16.77 -60.16
CA SER A 16 19.75 -16.62 -59.43
C SER A 16 19.95 -16.57 -57.93
N SER A 17 20.81 -17.44 -57.39
CA SER A 17 21.14 -17.44 -55.93
C SER A 17 21.79 -16.14 -55.47
N ILE A 18 22.69 -15.55 -56.29
CA ILE A 18 23.31 -14.27 -55.94
C ILE A 18 22.29 -13.13 -55.96
N GLN A 19 21.32 -13.15 -56.88
CA GLN A 19 20.23 -12.18 -56.92
C GLN A 19 19.36 -12.30 -55.66
N GLU A 20 19.01 -13.52 -55.25
CA GLU A 20 18.24 -13.75 -54.01
C GLU A 20 19.02 -13.29 -52.77
N ILE A 21 20.37 -13.44 -52.73
CA ILE A 21 21.21 -12.93 -51.66
C ILE A 21 21.16 -11.39 -51.63
N ALA A 22 21.19 -10.72 -52.78
CA ALA A 22 21.10 -9.26 -52.86
C ALA A 22 19.76 -8.74 -52.31
N ASP A 23 18.64 -9.34 -52.71
CA ASP A 23 17.30 -8.99 -52.27
C ASP A 23 17.11 -9.25 -50.74
N SER A 24 17.66 -10.38 -50.26
CA SER A 24 17.67 -10.73 -48.82
C SER A 24 18.51 -9.76 -47.99
N THR A 25 19.62 -9.25 -48.57
CA THR A 25 20.49 -8.29 -47.91
C THR A 25 19.80 -6.94 -47.77
N GLU A 26 19.03 -6.49 -48.75
CA GLU A 26 18.21 -5.27 -48.68
C GLU A 26 17.15 -5.40 -47.58
N SER A 27 16.41 -6.51 -47.55
CA SER A 27 15.44 -6.80 -46.50
C SER A 27 16.05 -6.84 -45.11
N THR A 28 17.30 -7.36 -45.00
CA THR A 28 18.05 -7.39 -43.77
C THR A 28 18.45 -5.98 -43.33
N ALA A 29 18.86 -5.10 -44.23
CA ALA A 29 19.18 -3.71 -43.92
C ALA A 29 17.97 -2.96 -43.36
N GLU A 30 16.76 -3.15 -43.94
CA GLU A 30 15.53 -2.59 -43.40
C GLU A 30 15.22 -3.10 -42.00
N ALA A 31 15.41 -4.40 -41.73
CA ALA A 31 15.20 -5.01 -40.43
C ALA A 31 16.15 -4.43 -39.38
N ILE A 32 17.44 -4.23 -39.74
CA ILE A 32 18.45 -3.60 -38.90
C ILE A 32 18.05 -2.19 -38.52
N GLN A 33 17.53 -1.39 -39.47
CA GLN A 33 17.11 -0.04 -39.21
C GLN A 33 15.91 0.03 -38.25
N LYS A 34 14.93 -0.89 -38.42
CA LYS A 34 13.82 -1.03 -37.47
C LYS A 34 14.28 -1.44 -36.08
N GLN A 35 15.27 -2.35 -35.99
CA GLN A 35 15.87 -2.78 -34.74
C GLN A 35 16.60 -1.63 -34.01
N ALA A 36 17.30 -0.77 -34.74
CA ALA A 36 17.94 0.40 -34.17
C ALA A 36 16.94 1.39 -33.53
N VAL A 37 15.80 1.62 -34.22
CA VAL A 37 14.70 2.43 -33.64
C VAL A 37 14.15 1.77 -32.37
N MET A 38 13.89 0.46 -32.40
CA MET A 38 13.40 -0.25 -31.19
C MET A 38 14.38 -0.19 -30.02
N CYS A 39 15.70 -0.26 -30.28
CA CYS A 39 16.70 -0.08 -29.23
C CYS A 39 16.63 1.32 -28.59
N SER A 40 16.44 2.35 -29.40
CA SER A 40 16.24 3.72 -28.90
C SER A 40 14.98 3.86 -28.06
N ASP A 41 13.88 3.23 -28.49
CA ASP A 41 12.63 3.24 -27.74
C ASP A 41 12.75 2.48 -26.40
N ILE A 42 13.47 1.34 -26.40
CA ILE A 42 13.75 0.59 -25.15
C ILE A 42 14.57 1.45 -24.21
N GLN A 43 15.60 2.14 -24.69
CA GLN A 43 16.41 3.05 -23.88
C GLN A 43 15.53 4.13 -23.23
N GLY A 44 14.69 4.82 -24.03
CA GLY A 44 13.80 5.87 -23.52
C GLY A 44 12.78 5.35 -22.49
N ASN A 45 12.22 4.17 -22.71
CA ASN A 45 11.30 3.54 -21.77
C ASN A 45 12.01 3.12 -20.46
N THR A 46 13.27 2.71 -20.58
CA THR A 46 14.10 2.31 -19.44
C THR A 46 14.47 3.52 -18.60
N ASP A 47 14.82 4.65 -19.21
CA ASP A 47 15.07 5.91 -18.53
C ASP A 47 13.82 6.40 -17.75
N GLN A 48 12.63 6.27 -18.34
CA GLN A 48 11.37 6.57 -17.67
C GLN A 48 11.10 5.64 -16.48
N ALA A 49 11.39 4.34 -16.64
CA ALA A 49 11.24 3.37 -15.56
C ALA A 49 12.21 3.66 -14.41
N GLU A 50 13.46 4.04 -14.71
CA GLU A 50 14.44 4.47 -13.69
C GLU A 50 13.94 5.70 -12.92
N GLN A 51 13.37 6.68 -13.63
CA GLN A 51 12.78 7.85 -12.97
C GLN A 51 11.60 7.45 -12.06
N GLY A 52 10.73 6.56 -12.52
CA GLY A 52 9.61 6.04 -11.70
C GLY A 52 10.09 5.30 -10.45
N ILE A 53 11.19 4.56 -10.55
CA ILE A 53 11.82 3.91 -9.38
C ILE A 53 12.30 4.95 -8.37
N LYS A 54 12.97 6.02 -8.79
CA LYS A 54 13.41 7.10 -7.89
C LYS A 54 12.24 7.72 -7.14
N GLU A 55 11.14 7.98 -7.83
CA GLU A 55 9.91 8.52 -7.22
C GLU A 55 9.28 7.53 -6.22
N MET A 56 9.29 6.21 -6.53
CA MET A 56 8.81 5.18 -5.60
C MET A 56 9.68 5.08 -4.34
N ILE A 57 11.00 5.22 -4.45
CA ILE A 57 11.92 5.24 -3.31
C ILE A 57 11.59 6.43 -2.40
N GLU A 58 11.44 7.63 -2.96
CA GLU A 58 11.12 8.83 -2.20
C GLU A 58 9.75 8.71 -1.50
N ALA A 59 8.74 8.24 -2.21
CA ALA A 59 7.40 8.00 -1.66
C ALA A 59 7.42 6.94 -0.54
N SER A 60 8.22 5.87 -0.69
CA SER A 60 8.38 4.82 0.31
C SER A 60 9.06 5.33 1.57
N HIS A 61 10.13 6.14 1.44
CA HIS A 61 10.78 6.78 2.58
C HIS A 61 9.81 7.69 3.33
N LYS A 62 9.08 8.55 2.62
CA LYS A 62 8.08 9.44 3.21
C LYS A 62 6.97 8.65 3.93
N THR A 63 6.53 7.54 3.35
CA THR A 63 5.52 6.68 3.97
C THR A 63 6.06 6.04 5.25
N ASN A 64 7.31 5.57 5.24
CA ASN A 64 7.96 5.01 6.42
C ASN A 64 8.09 6.03 7.55
N ASP A 65 8.42 7.29 7.22
CA ASP A 65 8.50 8.36 8.21
C ASP A 65 7.12 8.67 8.80
N ASN A 66 6.06 8.73 7.98
CA ASN A 66 4.68 8.89 8.43
C ASN A 66 4.23 7.73 9.33
N VAL A 67 4.64 6.49 9.02
CA VAL A 67 4.37 5.31 9.86
C VAL A 67 5.02 5.44 11.24
N LYS A 68 6.28 5.87 11.30
CA LYS A 68 6.99 6.09 12.57
C LYS A 68 6.34 7.21 13.39
N GLU A 69 6.00 8.31 12.77
CA GLU A 69 5.30 9.43 13.41
C GLU A 69 3.93 8.98 13.94
N GLY A 70 3.15 8.28 13.11
CA GLY A 70 1.85 7.72 13.49
C GLY A 70 1.94 6.74 14.67
N ALA A 71 2.93 5.86 14.66
CA ALA A 71 3.19 4.96 15.78
C ALA A 71 3.54 5.71 17.08
N GLY A 72 4.27 6.83 16.98
CA GLY A 72 4.55 7.73 18.09
C GLY A 72 3.28 8.34 18.69
N VAL A 73 2.40 8.88 17.83
CA VAL A 73 1.10 9.44 18.25
C VAL A 73 0.22 8.39 18.91
N VAL A 74 0.20 7.16 18.39
CA VAL A 74 -0.56 6.04 18.99
C VAL A 74 -0.01 5.69 20.38
N SER A 75 1.31 5.77 20.58
CA SER A 75 1.92 5.57 21.91
C SER A 75 1.51 6.64 22.91
N GLU A 76 1.47 7.91 22.49
CA GLU A 76 0.98 9.01 23.34
C GLU A 76 -0.51 8.86 23.66
N LEU A 77 -1.33 8.44 22.70
CA LEU A 77 -2.75 8.15 22.93
C LEU A 77 -2.94 7.03 23.95
N LYS A 78 -2.09 5.99 23.93
CA LYS A 78 -2.11 4.90 24.91
C LYS A 78 -1.83 5.41 26.33
N GLU A 79 -0.80 6.23 26.50
CA GLU A 79 -0.48 6.84 27.78
C GLU A 79 -1.64 7.72 28.29
N GLN A 80 -2.22 8.52 27.40
CA GLN A 80 -3.35 9.38 27.74
C GLN A 80 -4.59 8.55 28.17
N ALA A 81 -4.88 7.45 27.49
CA ALA A 81 -5.99 6.58 27.83
C ALA A 81 -5.79 5.90 29.21
N VAL A 82 -4.57 5.52 29.57
CA VAL A 82 -4.23 5.02 30.90
C VAL A 82 -4.49 6.10 31.95
N ASN A 83 -4.05 7.34 31.72
CA ASN A 83 -4.26 8.45 32.65
C ASN A 83 -5.76 8.74 32.86
N VAL A 84 -6.58 8.63 31.81
CA VAL A 84 -8.05 8.80 31.92
C VAL A 84 -8.68 7.64 32.68
N ALA A 85 -8.20 6.41 32.48
CA ALA A 85 -8.66 5.24 33.25
C ALA A 85 -8.40 5.43 34.75
N ASP A 86 -7.19 5.84 35.13
CA ASP A 86 -6.80 6.09 36.51
C ASP A 86 -7.64 7.23 37.13
N ALA A 87 -7.84 8.34 36.42
CA ALA A 87 -8.68 9.44 36.88
C ALA A 87 -10.15 9.01 37.05
N SER A 88 -10.66 8.14 36.19
CA SER A 88 -12.00 7.56 36.29
C SER A 88 -12.12 6.70 37.55
N GLN A 89 -11.14 5.86 37.82
CA GLN A 89 -11.11 5.02 39.04
C GLN A 89 -11.09 5.86 40.31
N VAL A 90 -10.27 6.91 40.38
CA VAL A 90 -10.27 7.85 41.51
C VAL A 90 -11.64 8.51 41.69
N THR A 91 -12.30 8.86 40.59
CA THR A 91 -13.64 9.47 40.64
C THR A 91 -14.69 8.48 41.18
N VAL A 92 -14.62 7.19 40.84
CA VAL A 92 -15.49 6.14 41.41
C VAL A 92 -15.32 6.07 42.93
N ASP A 93 -14.08 6.08 43.38
CA ASP A 93 -13.77 6.01 44.85
C ASP A 93 -14.31 7.23 45.62
N VAL A 94 -14.19 8.43 45.01
CA VAL A 94 -14.75 9.68 45.58
C VAL A 94 -16.28 9.63 45.63
N ILE A 95 -16.93 9.19 44.58
CA ILE A 95 -18.41 9.04 44.52
C ILE A 95 -18.89 8.05 45.60
N ARG A 96 -18.18 6.92 45.76
CA ARG A 96 -18.48 5.92 46.77
C ARG A 96 -18.38 6.52 48.18
N SER A 97 -17.30 7.24 48.48
CA SER A 97 -17.12 7.93 49.75
C SER A 97 -18.22 8.99 50.00
N LEU A 98 -18.65 9.70 48.95
CA LEU A 98 -19.76 10.67 49.07
C LEU A 98 -21.08 9.96 49.38
N THR A 99 -21.37 8.83 48.74
CA THR A 99 -22.56 8.01 49.01
C THR A 99 -22.62 7.57 50.48
N ASP A 100 -21.47 7.11 51.01
CA ASP A 100 -21.38 6.71 52.43
C ASP A 100 -21.65 7.90 53.36
N LYS A 101 -21.13 9.09 53.05
CA LYS A 101 -21.36 10.31 53.81
C LYS A 101 -22.83 10.78 53.78
N VAL A 102 -23.47 10.67 52.63
CA VAL A 102 -24.90 11.00 52.44
C VAL A 102 -25.77 10.09 53.35
N GLU A 103 -25.49 8.80 53.41
CA GLU A 103 -26.21 7.87 54.30
C GLU A 103 -25.96 8.14 55.78
N GLU A 104 -24.72 8.53 56.16
CA GLU A 104 -24.40 8.96 57.51
C GLU A 104 -25.23 10.20 57.90
N VAL A 105 -25.31 11.23 57.03
CA VAL A 105 -26.10 12.43 57.29
C VAL A 105 -27.56 12.14 57.40
N LYS A 106 -28.13 11.23 56.57
CA LYS A 106 -29.50 10.78 56.63
C LYS A 106 -29.81 10.17 58.05
N THR A 107 -28.89 9.34 58.57
CA THR A 107 -29.05 8.73 59.89
C THR A 107 -29.11 9.80 61.00
N PHE A 108 -28.27 10.87 60.89
CA PHE A 108 -28.33 11.99 61.83
C PHE A 108 -29.66 12.75 61.76
N VAL A 109 -30.16 13.04 60.54
CA VAL A 109 -31.46 13.74 60.33
C VAL A 109 -32.65 12.92 60.88
N ASP A 110 -32.67 11.60 60.65
CA ASP A 110 -33.66 10.71 61.23
C ASP A 110 -33.63 10.74 62.75
N SER A 111 -32.43 10.82 63.35
CA SER A 111 -32.30 10.96 64.82
C SER A 111 -32.82 12.31 65.30
N ILE A 112 -32.57 13.41 64.60
CA ILE A 112 -33.11 14.74 64.92
C ILE A 112 -34.63 14.74 64.86
N ILE A 113 -35.26 14.11 63.82
CA ILE A 113 -36.71 13.94 63.71
C ILE A 113 -37.29 13.20 64.94
N ASN A 114 -36.61 12.13 65.34
CA ASN A 114 -37.02 11.33 66.50
C ASN A 114 -36.91 12.13 67.81
N ILE A 115 -35.84 12.92 68.01
CA ILE A 115 -35.68 13.80 69.17
C ILE A 115 -36.77 14.90 69.17
N SER A 116 -37.05 15.49 68.02
CA SER A 116 -38.10 16.52 67.88
C SER A 116 -39.49 15.96 68.23
N ASN A 117 -39.79 14.73 67.77
CA ASN A 117 -41.05 14.07 68.15
C ASN A 117 -41.15 13.80 69.66
N GLN A 118 -40.06 13.32 70.28
CA GLN A 118 -40.01 13.12 71.75
C GLN A 118 -40.17 14.44 72.50
N THR A 119 -39.50 15.49 72.05
CA THR A 119 -39.55 16.82 72.67
C THR A 119 -40.97 17.39 72.55
N ASN A 120 -41.64 17.24 71.40
CA ASN A 120 -43.03 17.63 71.16
C ASN A 120 -44.01 16.92 72.14
N LEU A 121 -43.80 15.62 72.38
CA LEU A 121 -44.61 14.85 73.31
C LEU A 121 -44.35 15.28 74.77
N LEU A 122 -43.11 15.55 75.13
CA LEU A 122 -42.75 16.06 76.49
C LEU A 122 -43.34 17.43 76.73
N ALA A 123 -43.28 18.32 75.74
CA ALA A 123 -43.88 19.63 75.79
C ALA A 123 -45.39 19.58 75.90
N LEU A 124 -46.06 18.67 75.17
CA LEU A 124 -47.50 18.46 75.27
C LEU A 124 -47.91 18.00 76.67
N ASN A 125 -47.19 17.05 77.27
CA ASN A 125 -47.42 16.57 78.60
C ASN A 125 -47.24 17.70 79.66
N ALA A 126 -46.20 18.54 79.50
CA ALA A 126 -45.95 19.67 80.32
C ALA A 126 -47.04 20.73 80.24
N SER A 127 -47.55 21.01 78.99
CA SER A 127 -48.70 21.91 78.81
C SER A 127 -49.96 21.44 79.48
N ILE A 128 -50.22 20.11 79.44
CA ILE A 128 -51.38 19.47 80.11
C ILE A 128 -51.24 19.64 81.65
N GLU A 129 -50.10 19.35 82.21
CA GLU A 129 -49.89 19.45 83.69
C GLU A 129 -49.87 20.92 84.13
N ALA A 130 -49.36 21.84 83.32
CA ALA A 130 -49.42 23.28 83.60
C ALA A 130 -50.88 23.79 83.59
N ALA A 131 -51.71 23.32 82.67
CA ALA A 131 -53.17 23.61 82.66
C ALA A 131 -53.86 23.04 83.90
N ARG A 132 -53.43 21.89 84.36
CA ARG A 132 -54.00 21.23 85.57
C ARG A 132 -53.65 21.99 86.90
N ALA A 133 -52.51 22.71 86.96
CA ALA A 133 -52.11 23.55 88.06
C ALA A 133 -52.86 24.90 88.11
N GLY A 134 -53.68 25.24 87.18
CA GLY A 134 -54.51 26.46 87.22
C GLY A 134 -53.68 27.75 87.12
N GLU A 135 -54.03 28.76 87.94
CA GLU A 135 -53.35 30.06 87.95
C GLU A 135 -51.82 29.97 88.22
N ALA A 136 -51.40 29.03 89.04
CA ALA A 136 -49.98 28.82 89.35
C ALA A 136 -49.17 28.23 88.19
N GLY A 137 -49.81 27.59 87.21
CA GLY A 137 -49.18 26.97 86.05
C GLY A 137 -49.10 27.86 84.80
N LYS A 138 -49.70 29.04 84.76
CA LYS A 138 -49.78 29.90 83.57
C LYS A 138 -48.43 30.17 82.86
N GLY A 139 -47.38 30.51 83.64
CA GLY A 139 -46.04 30.75 83.14
C GLY A 139 -45.40 29.49 82.51
N PHE A 140 -45.61 28.33 83.11
CA PHE A 140 -45.15 27.06 82.61
C PHE A 140 -45.88 26.61 81.31
N ALA A 141 -47.18 26.90 81.22
CA ALA A 141 -47.96 26.59 80.02
C ALA A 141 -47.43 27.35 78.79
N VAL A 142 -47.07 28.62 78.93
CA VAL A 142 -46.50 29.39 77.81
C VAL A 142 -45.14 28.84 77.35
N VAL A 143 -44.27 28.45 78.32
CA VAL A 143 -42.95 27.85 77.98
C VAL A 143 -43.13 26.50 77.32
N ALA A 144 -44.07 25.69 77.80
CA ALA A 144 -44.37 24.36 77.21
C ALA A 144 -44.93 24.48 75.77
N ASP A 145 -45.76 25.47 75.52
CA ASP A 145 -46.33 25.71 74.20
C ASP A 145 -45.23 26.24 73.22
N GLU A 146 -44.31 27.08 73.68
CA GLU A 146 -43.15 27.54 72.92
C GLU A 146 -42.23 26.38 72.57
N ILE A 147 -41.90 25.47 73.52
CA ILE A 147 -41.10 24.26 73.25
C ILE A 147 -41.81 23.35 72.23
N ARG A 148 -43.11 23.22 72.31
CA ARG A 148 -43.90 22.44 71.38
C ARG A 148 -43.78 23.00 69.94
N GLN A 149 -43.94 24.32 69.83
CA GLN A 149 -43.84 25.01 68.52
C GLN A 149 -42.40 24.92 67.95
N LEU A 150 -41.37 25.09 68.76
CA LEU A 150 -39.95 24.89 68.35
C LEU A 150 -39.68 23.46 67.87
N SER A 151 -40.26 22.48 68.56
CA SER A 151 -40.12 21.07 68.19
C SER A 151 -40.77 20.75 66.83
N GLU A 152 -41.94 21.35 66.58
CA GLU A 152 -42.63 21.22 65.31
C GLU A 152 -41.85 21.89 64.16
N GLN A 153 -41.33 23.11 64.38
CA GLN A 153 -40.45 23.79 63.40
C GLN A 153 -39.18 23.01 63.12
N THR A 154 -38.57 22.39 64.17
CA THR A 154 -37.34 21.54 63.99
C THR A 154 -37.65 20.30 63.20
N LYS A 155 -38.80 19.69 63.36
CA LYS A 155 -39.27 18.53 62.63
C LYS A 155 -39.47 18.88 61.12
N ASP A 156 -40.13 20.01 60.84
CA ASP A 156 -40.37 20.47 59.48
C ASP A 156 -39.09 20.81 58.75
N ALA A 157 -38.15 21.53 59.44
CA ALA A 157 -36.85 21.80 58.92
C ALA A 157 -36.06 20.51 58.61
N SER A 158 -36.12 19.48 59.46
CA SER A 158 -35.51 18.19 59.28
C SER A 158 -36.12 17.40 58.12
N ALA A 159 -37.42 17.51 57.93
CA ALA A 159 -38.10 16.90 56.78
C ALA A 159 -37.61 17.52 55.44
N ASN A 160 -37.44 18.86 55.40
CA ASN A 160 -36.85 19.52 54.26
C ASN A 160 -35.39 19.04 53.96
N ILE A 161 -34.58 18.83 55.01
CA ILE A 161 -33.24 18.28 54.87
C ILE A 161 -33.30 16.87 54.33
N THR A 162 -34.25 16.01 54.76
CA THR A 162 -34.42 14.64 54.23
C THR A 162 -34.72 14.68 52.73
N GLU A 163 -35.49 15.61 52.25
CA GLU A 163 -35.78 15.76 50.80
C GLU A 163 -34.49 16.15 50.03
N ILE A 164 -33.65 17.04 50.57
CA ILE A 164 -32.37 17.41 49.97
C ILE A 164 -31.43 16.22 49.93
N ILE A 165 -31.35 15.42 51.01
CA ILE A 165 -30.54 14.21 51.08
C ILE A 165 -30.98 13.18 50.04
N GLN A 166 -32.27 13.03 49.86
CA GLN A 166 -32.80 12.09 48.87
C GLN A 166 -32.40 12.51 47.46
N LYS A 167 -32.51 13.79 47.13
CA LYS A 167 -32.02 14.34 45.84
C LYS A 167 -30.53 14.15 45.65
N LEU A 168 -29.74 14.38 46.71
CA LEU A 168 -28.30 14.19 46.69
C LEU A 168 -27.93 12.72 46.44
N ASN A 169 -28.66 11.77 47.04
CA ASN A 169 -28.47 10.33 46.82
C ASN A 169 -28.79 9.93 45.33
N GLU A 170 -29.87 10.50 44.76
CA GLU A 170 -30.19 10.30 43.36
C GLU A 170 -29.10 10.87 42.43
N ASP A 171 -28.57 12.04 42.74
CA ASP A 171 -27.51 12.68 41.92
C ASP A 171 -26.18 11.91 42.03
N THR A 172 -25.81 11.39 43.22
CA THR A 172 -24.61 10.55 43.38
C THR A 172 -24.74 9.23 42.63
N LYS A 173 -25.92 8.62 42.62
CA LYS A 173 -26.18 7.43 41.83
C LYS A 173 -26.02 7.70 40.33
N ARG A 174 -26.60 8.79 39.80
CA ARG A 174 -26.46 9.20 38.41
C ARG A 174 -24.99 9.49 38.05
N ALA A 175 -24.23 10.12 38.96
CA ALA A 175 -22.82 10.38 38.76
C ALA A 175 -22.01 9.06 38.69
N ASN A 176 -22.33 8.09 39.57
CA ASN A 176 -21.72 6.76 39.52
C ASN A 176 -22.01 6.04 38.20
N ASP A 177 -23.23 6.03 37.72
CA ASP A 177 -23.59 5.40 36.47
C ASP A 177 -22.88 6.04 35.26
N SER A 178 -22.75 7.39 35.29
CA SER A 178 -22.02 8.12 34.26
C SER A 178 -20.54 7.81 34.21
N ILE A 179 -19.88 7.68 35.38
CA ILE A 179 -18.43 7.38 35.42
C ILE A 179 -18.16 5.92 35.06
N MET A 180 -19.05 4.97 35.39
CA MET A 180 -18.95 3.60 34.93
C MET A 180 -19.02 3.50 33.41
N THR A 181 -19.96 4.22 32.77
CA THR A 181 -20.05 4.29 31.32
C THR A 181 -18.80 4.93 30.69
N ALA A 182 -18.20 5.93 31.34
CA ALA A 182 -16.95 6.52 30.91
C ALA A 182 -15.79 5.51 31.00
N ALA A 183 -15.71 4.73 32.07
CA ALA A 183 -14.68 3.69 32.25
C ALA A 183 -14.78 2.59 31.16
N GLU A 184 -16.00 2.13 30.84
CA GLU A 184 -16.22 1.18 29.74
C GLU A 184 -15.79 1.76 28.37
N SER A 185 -16.04 3.06 28.16
CA SER A 185 -15.65 3.76 26.95
C SER A 185 -14.12 3.85 26.81
N VAL A 186 -13.41 4.06 27.90
CA VAL A 186 -11.94 4.09 27.96
C VAL A 186 -11.35 2.71 27.66
N GLU A 187 -11.94 1.63 28.19
CA GLU A 187 -11.50 0.26 27.88
C GLU A 187 -11.64 -0.04 26.37
N LYS A 188 -12.77 0.32 25.78
CA LYS A 188 -12.98 0.17 24.33
C LYS A 188 -12.00 1.03 23.53
N GLN A 189 -11.71 2.25 23.99
CA GLN A 189 -10.72 3.12 23.37
C GLN A 189 -9.32 2.50 23.41
N ASN A 190 -8.92 1.87 24.52
CA ASN A 190 -7.67 1.15 24.65
C ASN A 190 -7.52 0.03 23.62
N GLN A 191 -8.58 -0.75 23.38
CA GLN A 191 -8.59 -1.80 22.35
C GLN A 191 -8.37 -1.21 20.95
N LEU A 192 -9.09 -0.11 20.63
CA LEU A 192 -8.94 0.56 19.33
C LEU A 192 -7.52 1.15 19.14
N ILE A 193 -6.88 1.62 20.19
CA ILE A 193 -5.49 2.10 20.16
C ILE A 193 -4.53 0.95 19.85
N ASP A 194 -4.70 -0.21 20.52
CA ASP A 194 -3.87 -1.39 20.26
C ASP A 194 -4.06 -1.91 18.84
N ASP A 195 -5.30 -2.00 18.34
CA ASP A 195 -5.59 -2.36 16.94
C ASP A 195 -4.96 -1.38 15.95
N THR A 196 -4.98 -0.07 16.27
CA THR A 196 -4.38 0.98 15.42
C THR A 196 -2.86 0.84 15.37
N ARG A 197 -2.21 0.55 16.51
CA ARG A 197 -0.77 0.28 16.58
C ARG A 197 -0.40 -0.90 15.68
N ASP A 198 -1.17 -1.99 15.74
CA ASP A 198 -0.91 -3.17 14.93
C ASP A 198 -1.06 -2.87 13.43
N LYS A 199 -2.02 -2.00 13.05
CA LYS A 199 -2.15 -1.53 11.67
C LYS A 199 -0.95 -0.69 11.20
N PHE A 200 -0.38 0.17 12.05
CA PHE A 200 0.84 0.89 11.69
C PHE A 200 2.03 -0.07 11.49
N ASN A 201 2.14 -1.12 12.32
CA ASN A 201 3.15 -2.16 12.14
C ASN A 201 2.95 -2.91 10.80
N ASP A 202 1.71 -3.28 10.46
CA ASP A 202 1.39 -3.93 9.17
C ASP A 202 1.80 -3.05 7.98
N VAL A 203 1.51 -1.74 8.04
CA VAL A 203 1.91 -0.78 7.00
C VAL A 203 3.43 -0.66 6.92
N GLY A 204 4.12 -0.60 8.06
CA GLY A 204 5.59 -0.57 8.11
C GLY A 204 6.22 -1.79 7.42
N ASN A 205 5.73 -2.99 7.72
CA ASN A 205 6.18 -4.22 7.08
C ASN A 205 5.89 -4.22 5.56
N ALA A 206 4.73 -3.70 5.14
CA ALA A 206 4.40 -3.59 3.72
C ALA A 206 5.33 -2.63 2.97
N VAL A 207 5.73 -1.52 3.61
CA VAL A 207 6.72 -0.58 3.05
C VAL A 207 8.09 -1.23 2.92
N GLU A 208 8.52 -2.05 3.88
CA GLU A 208 9.80 -2.78 3.81
C GLU A 208 9.80 -3.77 2.64
N VAL A 209 8.72 -4.53 2.46
CA VAL A 209 8.55 -5.42 1.29
C VAL A 209 8.55 -4.63 -0.02
N LEU A 210 7.90 -3.47 -0.06
CA LEU A 210 7.89 -2.59 -1.23
C LEU A 210 9.30 -2.11 -1.58
N MET A 211 10.10 -1.70 -0.60
CA MET A 211 11.50 -1.31 -0.81
C MET A 211 12.33 -2.45 -1.39
N GLY A 212 12.15 -3.68 -0.88
CA GLY A 212 12.81 -4.86 -1.46
C GLY A 212 12.41 -5.14 -2.92
N ASN A 213 11.15 -4.94 -3.27
CA ASN A 213 10.69 -5.08 -4.66
C ASN A 213 11.24 -3.98 -5.58
N ILE A 214 11.41 -2.76 -5.07
CA ILE A 214 12.03 -1.64 -5.79
C ILE A 214 13.50 -1.97 -6.12
N ASP A 215 14.27 -2.53 -5.18
CA ASP A 215 15.66 -2.95 -5.40
C ASP A 215 15.75 -4.01 -6.52
N VAL A 216 14.85 -5.00 -6.52
CA VAL A 216 14.76 -6.00 -7.59
C VAL A 216 14.40 -5.37 -8.95
N ALA A 217 13.53 -4.37 -8.96
CA ALA A 217 13.16 -3.65 -10.17
C ALA A 217 14.34 -2.83 -10.72
N GLU A 218 15.11 -2.16 -9.86
CA GLU A 218 16.34 -1.43 -10.23
C GLU A 218 17.37 -2.36 -10.86
N GLN A 219 17.63 -3.52 -10.25
CA GLN A 219 18.52 -4.53 -10.82
C GLN A 219 18.03 -5.05 -12.17
N SER A 220 16.70 -5.15 -12.36
CA SER A 220 16.11 -5.58 -13.62
C SER A 220 16.29 -4.54 -14.72
N ILE A 221 16.13 -3.27 -14.40
CA ILE A 221 16.42 -2.15 -15.31
C ILE A 221 17.87 -2.18 -15.75
N GLN A 222 18.82 -2.38 -14.84
CA GLN A 222 20.24 -2.46 -15.19
C GLN A 222 20.51 -3.61 -16.18
N LYS A 223 19.90 -4.76 -16.00
CA LYS A 223 20.02 -5.89 -16.95
C LYS A 223 19.42 -5.56 -18.31
N ILE A 224 18.32 -4.81 -18.37
CA ILE A 224 17.73 -4.36 -19.64
C ILE A 224 18.69 -3.41 -20.37
N LEU A 225 19.31 -2.46 -19.66
CA LEU A 225 20.31 -1.55 -20.23
C LEU A 225 21.50 -2.31 -20.80
N ASP A 226 22.06 -3.26 -20.04
CA ASP A 226 23.17 -4.10 -20.49
C ASP A 226 22.81 -4.91 -21.74
N ALA A 227 21.61 -5.53 -21.75
CA ALA A 227 21.12 -6.28 -22.90
C ALA A 227 20.90 -5.39 -24.13
N THR A 228 20.36 -4.18 -23.93
CA THR A 228 20.15 -3.22 -25.02
C THR A 228 21.48 -2.76 -25.60
N GLY A 229 22.51 -2.58 -24.77
CA GLY A 229 23.87 -2.30 -25.22
C GLY A 229 24.41 -3.40 -26.15
N VAL A 230 24.26 -4.67 -25.75
CA VAL A 230 24.68 -5.81 -26.58
C VAL A 230 23.91 -5.87 -27.90
N ILE A 231 22.61 -5.59 -27.90
CA ILE A 231 21.80 -5.53 -29.11
C ILE A 231 22.28 -4.40 -30.04
N SER A 232 22.60 -3.22 -29.48
CA SER A 232 23.14 -2.09 -30.26
C SER A 232 24.48 -2.42 -30.94
N ASP A 233 25.36 -3.10 -30.24
CA ASP A 233 26.64 -3.59 -30.81
C ASP A 233 26.39 -4.60 -31.93
N ASN A 234 25.46 -5.54 -31.74
CA ASN A 234 25.10 -6.50 -32.78
C ASN A 234 24.49 -5.84 -34.03
N ILE A 235 23.64 -4.82 -33.84
CA ILE A 235 23.09 -4.01 -34.95
C ILE A 235 24.23 -3.39 -35.77
N THR A 236 25.22 -2.80 -35.10
CA THR A 236 26.36 -2.20 -35.75
C THR A 236 27.18 -3.23 -36.56
N HIS A 237 27.41 -4.41 -35.99
CA HIS A 237 28.11 -5.50 -36.64
C HIS A 237 27.31 -6.08 -37.83
N LEU A 238 26.00 -6.25 -37.67
CA LEU A 238 25.12 -6.73 -38.76
C LEU A 238 25.08 -5.70 -39.91
N SER A 239 25.03 -4.41 -39.61
CA SER A 239 25.09 -3.34 -40.61
C SER A 239 26.34 -3.42 -41.46
N ALA A 240 27.52 -3.55 -40.81
CA ALA A 240 28.79 -3.69 -41.50
C ALA A 240 28.86 -4.95 -42.38
N THR A 241 28.35 -6.09 -41.87
CA THR A 241 28.27 -7.36 -42.60
C THR A 241 27.30 -7.26 -43.80
N GLY A 242 26.15 -6.60 -43.61
CA GLY A 242 25.17 -6.34 -44.68
C GLY A 242 25.80 -5.48 -45.80
N GLU A 243 26.52 -4.44 -45.47
CA GLU A 243 27.25 -3.61 -46.41
C GLU A 243 28.29 -4.41 -47.24
N GLU A 244 29.04 -5.31 -46.58
CA GLU A 244 30.02 -6.18 -47.23
C GLU A 244 29.36 -7.15 -48.20
N VAL A 245 28.25 -7.78 -47.80
CA VAL A 245 27.47 -8.67 -48.67
C VAL A 245 26.85 -7.90 -49.86
N ALA A 246 26.31 -6.70 -49.59
CA ALA A 246 25.77 -5.85 -50.65
C ALA A 246 26.83 -5.42 -51.68
N ALA A 247 28.07 -5.21 -51.23
CA ALA A 247 29.21 -4.90 -52.11
C ALA A 247 29.68 -6.15 -52.92
N SER A 248 29.61 -7.35 -52.30
CA SER A 248 30.10 -8.60 -52.91
C SER A 248 29.13 -9.18 -53.94
N SER A 249 27.83 -8.98 -53.80
CA SER A 249 26.80 -9.57 -54.64
C SER A 249 26.88 -9.09 -56.12
N PRO A 250 27.06 -7.81 -56.44
CA PRO A 250 27.26 -7.34 -57.83
C PRO A 250 28.53 -7.92 -58.46
N GLU A 251 29.64 -8.09 -57.70
CA GLU A 251 30.85 -8.70 -58.20
C GLU A 251 30.69 -10.20 -58.49
N GLY A 252 29.87 -10.90 -57.66
CA GLY A 252 29.47 -12.28 -57.94
C GLY A 252 28.65 -12.41 -59.23
N LEU A 253 27.66 -11.52 -59.44
CA LEU A 253 26.90 -11.47 -60.68
C LEU A 253 27.76 -11.23 -61.91
N ARG A 254 28.66 -10.23 -61.83
CA ARG A 254 29.63 -9.92 -62.88
C ARG A 254 30.52 -11.14 -63.23
N THR A 255 30.95 -11.87 -62.21
CA THR A 255 31.78 -13.12 -62.41
C THR A 255 30.95 -14.20 -63.04
N ALA A 256 29.70 -14.38 -62.71
CA ALA A 256 28.77 -15.32 -63.35
C ALA A 256 28.58 -14.97 -64.85
N ASP A 257 28.32 -13.69 -65.15
CA ASP A 257 28.17 -13.21 -66.55
C ASP A 257 29.41 -13.47 -67.39
N ILE A 258 30.59 -13.14 -66.89
CA ILE A 258 31.87 -13.42 -67.58
C ILE A 258 32.06 -14.94 -67.82
N THR A 259 31.62 -15.75 -66.85
CA THR A 259 31.73 -17.22 -66.97
C THR A 259 30.76 -17.76 -68.04
N VAL A 260 29.53 -17.22 -68.16
CA VAL A 260 28.60 -17.54 -69.25
C VAL A 260 29.20 -17.17 -70.61
N GLU A 261 29.81 -16.01 -70.74
CA GLU A 261 30.45 -15.58 -72.02
C GLU A 261 31.59 -16.54 -72.39
N LYS A 262 32.49 -16.87 -71.45
CA LYS A 262 33.63 -17.80 -71.70
C LYS A 262 33.10 -19.18 -72.09
N MET A 263 32.03 -19.68 -71.46
CA MET A 263 31.41 -20.95 -71.80
C MET A 263 30.84 -20.94 -73.23
N SER A 264 30.15 -19.89 -73.60
CA SER A 264 29.65 -19.71 -74.97
C SER A 264 30.80 -19.77 -76.01
N ASN A 265 31.90 -19.14 -75.70
CA ASN A 265 33.10 -19.16 -76.56
C ASN A 265 33.72 -20.57 -76.60
N CYS A 266 33.81 -21.27 -75.46
CA CYS A 266 34.29 -22.65 -75.39
C CYS A 266 33.41 -23.59 -76.24
N LYS A 267 32.09 -23.45 -76.15
CA LYS A 267 31.14 -24.23 -76.97
C LYS A 267 31.39 -24.02 -78.45
N LYS A 268 31.54 -22.81 -78.96
CA LYS A 268 31.90 -22.47 -80.32
C LYS A 268 33.22 -23.12 -80.79
N VAL A 269 34.23 -23.08 -79.96
CA VAL A 269 35.56 -23.72 -80.23
C VAL A 269 35.40 -25.23 -80.35
N LEU A 270 34.65 -25.89 -79.48
CA LEU A 270 34.39 -27.33 -79.51
C LEU A 270 33.59 -27.72 -80.71
N GLU A 271 32.56 -26.94 -81.16
CA GLU A 271 31.83 -27.14 -82.35
C GLU A 271 32.72 -27.08 -83.61
N ASN A 272 33.65 -26.10 -83.64
CA ASN A 272 34.62 -25.97 -84.73
C ASN A 272 35.60 -27.17 -84.76
N ILE A 273 36.06 -27.64 -83.61
CA ILE A 273 36.94 -28.82 -83.47
C ILE A 273 36.16 -30.08 -83.99
N TYR A 274 34.90 -30.20 -83.59
CA TYR A 274 34.06 -31.32 -84.04
C TYR A 274 33.88 -31.32 -85.58
N LEU A 275 33.59 -30.19 -86.20
CA LEU A 275 33.48 -30.05 -87.63
C LEU A 275 34.81 -30.37 -88.34
N LEU A 276 35.96 -29.88 -87.88
CA LEU A 276 37.30 -30.18 -88.39
C LEU A 276 37.64 -31.67 -88.29
N ALA A 277 37.27 -32.35 -87.21
CA ALA A 277 37.46 -33.77 -87.01
C ALA A 277 36.62 -34.61 -87.95
N GLU A 278 35.37 -34.16 -88.23
CA GLU A 278 34.47 -34.78 -89.24
C GLU A 278 34.96 -34.65 -90.69
N ASP A 279 35.48 -33.44 -91.07
CA ASP A 279 36.12 -33.17 -92.33
C ASP A 279 37.37 -34.03 -92.55
N LEU A 280 38.19 -34.17 -91.49
CA LEU A 280 39.41 -35.01 -91.51
C LEU A 280 39.07 -36.48 -91.69
N LYS A 281 38.02 -36.97 -91.01
CA LYS A 281 37.51 -38.34 -91.15
C LYS A 281 37.03 -38.58 -92.55
N ASN A 282 36.22 -37.72 -93.15
CA ASN A 282 35.72 -37.79 -94.50
C ASN A 282 36.84 -37.76 -95.57
N SER A 283 37.88 -36.97 -95.36
CA SER A 283 39.09 -36.88 -96.20
C SER A 283 39.92 -38.17 -96.16
N VAL A 284 40.06 -38.81 -95.01
CA VAL A 284 40.78 -40.12 -94.80
C VAL A 284 39.92 -41.22 -95.52
N GLU A 285 38.61 -41.31 -95.30
CA GLU A 285 37.74 -42.28 -95.95
C GLU A 285 37.73 -42.19 -97.50
N ASN A 286 37.78 -40.92 -98.05
CA ASN A 286 37.93 -40.74 -99.46
C ASN A 286 39.28 -41.10 -100.03
N ASN A 287 40.41 -41.01 -99.31
CA ASN A 287 41.73 -41.41 -99.68
C ASN A 287 41.94 -42.98 -99.65
N GLU A 288 41.19 -43.69 -98.78
CA GLU A 288 41.28 -45.18 -98.72
C GLU A 288 40.43 -45.87 -99.82
N ASN A 289 39.52 -45.10 -100.50
CA ASN A 289 38.70 -45.61 -101.63
C ASN A 289 39.25 -45.26 -102.99
N GLN A 290 40.45 -44.67 -103.15
CA GLN A 290 41.24 -44.48 -104.38
C GLN A 290 42.39 -45.46 -104.50
#